data_6fbb25cfc90f1a6de72617c446eebafd
#
_entry.id   6fbb25cfc90f1a6de72617c446eebafd
#
_cell.length_a   1.000
_cell.length_b   1.000
_cell.length_c   1.000
_cell.angle_alpha   90.00
_cell.angle_beta   90.00
_cell.angle_gamma   90.00
#
_symmetry.space_group_name_H-M   'P 1'
#
loop_
_entity.id
_entity.type
_entity.pdbx_description
1 polymer ?
#
loop_
_entity_poly.entity_id
_entity_poly.type
_entity_poly.pdbx_seq_one_letter_code
_entity_poly.pdbx_strand_id
1 'polypeptide(L)'
;LHEYVRKTDLTFEEWEYAIDFLTRTGQKCTPIRQEFILLSDVLGVSMLVDAVNHREREAATETTVLGPFYVGEHKVTPHGTDISANLDGERMFVQSRVTDISGKPLANVPVDVWHADDDGFYDSQKPAYATEGPSSRARFITDTDGKFFFRTILPCSYPIPIDGPVGEMIIQTRRHAMRPAHVHF
;
A
#
# COMPACT_ATOMS: atom_id res chain seq x y z
N LEU A 1 12.74 -23.05 -6.89
CA LEU A 1 13.98 -22.93 -6.12
C LEU A 1 15.08 -23.86 -6.65
N HIS A 2 14.84 -25.19 -6.75
CA HIS A 2 15.87 -26.14 -7.23
C HIS A 2 16.37 -25.78 -8.65
N GLU A 3 15.49 -25.35 -9.55
CA GLU A 3 15.88 -24.91 -10.88
C GLU A 3 16.73 -23.62 -10.84
N TYR A 4 16.37 -22.69 -9.96
CA TYR A 4 17.15 -21.48 -9.73
C TYR A 4 18.58 -21.81 -9.30
N VAL A 5 18.73 -22.64 -8.26
CA VAL A 5 20.06 -23.06 -7.75
C VAL A 5 20.91 -23.69 -8.86
N ARG A 6 20.31 -24.55 -9.71
CA ARG A 6 21.04 -25.18 -10.83
C ARG A 6 21.41 -24.20 -11.94
N LYS A 7 20.54 -23.22 -12.22
CA LYS A 7 20.79 -22.23 -13.28
C LYS A 7 21.81 -21.16 -12.89
N THR A 8 21.94 -20.88 -11.61
CA THR A 8 22.87 -19.86 -11.09
C THR A 8 24.20 -20.47 -10.63
N ASP A 9 24.33 -21.81 -10.61
CA ASP A 9 25.49 -22.51 -10.05
C ASP A 9 25.86 -21.96 -8.66
N LEU A 10 24.85 -21.82 -7.79
CA LEU A 10 24.98 -21.19 -6.48
C LEU A 10 26.10 -21.82 -5.66
N THR A 11 27.07 -21.01 -5.22
CA THR A 11 28.16 -21.44 -4.39
C THR A 11 27.76 -21.63 -2.93
N PHE A 12 28.57 -22.33 -2.12
CA PHE A 12 28.33 -22.45 -0.68
C PHE A 12 28.39 -21.11 0.04
N GLU A 13 29.30 -20.22 -0.34
CA GLU A 13 29.42 -18.88 0.23
C GLU A 13 28.17 -18.04 -0.03
N GLU A 14 27.66 -18.05 -1.25
CA GLU A 14 26.42 -17.37 -1.59
C GLU A 14 25.20 -17.98 -0.87
N TRP A 15 25.18 -19.30 -0.71
CA TRP A 15 24.15 -19.98 0.05
C TRP A 15 24.19 -19.59 1.55
N GLU A 16 25.37 -19.57 2.17
CA GLU A 16 25.55 -19.14 3.56
C GLU A 16 25.11 -17.68 3.75
N TYR A 17 25.46 -16.79 2.83
CA TYR A 17 25.01 -15.41 2.83
C TYR A 17 23.47 -15.32 2.75
N ALA A 18 22.83 -16.11 1.89
CA ALA A 18 21.37 -16.13 1.77
C ALA A 18 20.70 -16.66 3.05
N ILE A 19 21.28 -17.66 3.72
CA ILE A 19 20.78 -18.16 5.01
C ILE A 19 20.91 -17.09 6.09
N ASP A 20 22.04 -16.39 6.19
CA ASP A 20 22.22 -15.28 7.13
C ASP A 20 21.20 -14.16 6.85
N PHE A 21 21.04 -13.77 5.59
CA PHE A 21 20.06 -12.77 5.18
C PHE A 21 18.64 -13.14 5.63
N LEU A 22 18.19 -14.38 5.38
CA LEU A 22 16.86 -14.85 5.78
C LEU A 22 16.72 -14.91 7.30
N THR A 23 17.77 -15.33 8.01
CA THR A 23 17.80 -15.38 9.48
C THR A 23 17.64 -13.98 10.07
N ARG A 24 18.42 -13.01 9.60
CA ARG A 24 18.31 -11.60 10.03
C ARG A 24 16.95 -10.99 9.66
N THR A 25 16.39 -11.36 8.52
CA THR A 25 15.05 -10.94 8.11
C THR A 25 14.01 -11.41 9.12
N GLY A 26 14.07 -12.66 9.56
CA GLY A 26 13.19 -13.18 10.61
C GLY A 26 13.39 -12.49 11.95
N GLN A 27 14.63 -12.25 12.36
CA GLN A 27 14.97 -11.56 13.61
C GLN A 27 14.52 -10.08 13.64
N LYS A 28 14.38 -9.44 12.47
CA LYS A 28 13.88 -8.07 12.33
C LYS A 28 12.36 -7.98 12.50
N CYS A 29 11.63 -9.08 12.40
CA CYS A 29 10.18 -9.10 12.61
C CYS A 29 9.81 -8.83 14.07
N THR A 30 8.71 -8.09 14.26
CA THR A 30 8.08 -7.80 15.55
C THR A 30 6.56 -7.96 15.42
N PRO A 31 5.77 -7.87 16.49
CA PRO A 31 4.30 -7.90 16.39
C PRO A 31 3.70 -6.84 15.44
N ILE A 32 4.42 -5.74 15.19
CA ILE A 32 3.98 -4.62 14.35
C ILE A 32 4.84 -4.42 13.09
N ARG A 33 5.87 -5.24 12.87
CA ARG A 33 6.75 -5.18 11.70
C ARG A 33 6.95 -6.56 11.11
N GLN A 34 6.60 -6.72 9.85
CA GLN A 34 6.77 -7.96 9.09
C GLN A 34 7.81 -7.78 7.98
N GLU A 35 9.08 -8.02 8.32
CA GLU A 35 10.18 -7.87 7.36
C GLU A 35 10.09 -8.88 6.20
N PHE A 36 9.50 -10.07 6.42
CA PHE A 36 9.22 -11.03 5.35
C PHE A 36 8.13 -10.58 4.39
N ILE A 37 7.12 -9.82 4.87
CA ILE A 37 6.14 -9.20 3.97
C ILE A 37 6.84 -8.14 3.12
N LEU A 38 7.69 -7.30 3.73
CA LEU A 38 8.49 -6.33 2.98
C LEU A 38 9.37 -7.00 1.93
N LEU A 39 10.01 -8.13 2.25
CA LEU A 39 10.79 -8.93 1.29
C LEU A 39 9.91 -9.42 0.14
N SER A 40 8.73 -9.95 0.44
CA SER A 40 7.75 -10.42 -0.54
C SER A 40 7.31 -9.30 -1.49
N ASP A 41 7.04 -8.10 -0.95
CA ASP A 41 6.67 -6.91 -1.71
C ASP A 41 7.79 -6.46 -2.65
N VAL A 42 9.01 -6.38 -2.12
CA VAL A 42 10.19 -5.94 -2.87
C VAL A 42 10.59 -6.92 -3.99
N LEU A 43 10.32 -8.20 -3.80
CA LEU A 43 10.51 -9.25 -4.81
C LEU A 43 9.32 -9.39 -5.78
N GLY A 44 8.22 -8.65 -5.56
CA GLY A 44 7.00 -8.71 -6.37
C GLY A 44 6.16 -9.97 -6.13
N VAL A 45 6.47 -10.75 -5.09
CA VAL A 45 5.74 -12.00 -4.79
C VAL A 45 4.33 -11.69 -4.30
N SER A 46 4.16 -10.69 -3.43
CA SER A 46 2.83 -10.27 -2.95
C SER A 46 1.90 -9.87 -4.09
N MET A 47 2.41 -9.08 -5.04
CA MET A 47 1.64 -8.67 -6.23
C MET A 47 1.31 -9.85 -7.14
N LEU A 48 2.23 -10.82 -7.28
CA LEU A 48 1.95 -12.01 -8.07
C LEU A 48 0.87 -12.88 -7.39
N VAL A 49 0.91 -13.01 -6.07
CA VAL A 49 -0.13 -13.71 -5.30
C VAL A 49 -1.48 -13.02 -5.49
N ASP A 50 -1.52 -11.69 -5.41
CA ASP A 50 -2.73 -10.91 -5.69
C ASP A 50 -3.26 -11.19 -7.09
N ALA A 51 -2.45 -11.04 -8.12
CA ALA A 51 -2.81 -11.24 -9.52
C ALA A 51 -3.29 -12.69 -9.83
N VAL A 52 -2.74 -13.69 -9.13
CA VAL A 52 -3.18 -15.10 -9.30
C VAL A 52 -4.53 -15.36 -8.66
N ASN A 53 -4.82 -14.71 -7.52
CA ASN A 53 -6.07 -14.90 -6.78
C ASN A 53 -7.21 -14.01 -7.28
N HIS A 54 -6.89 -12.86 -7.85
CA HIS A 54 -7.85 -11.92 -8.43
C HIS A 54 -7.67 -11.85 -9.95
N ARG A 55 -7.97 -12.96 -10.63
CA ARG A 55 -7.94 -13.03 -12.11
C ARG A 55 -9.12 -12.26 -12.67
N GLU A 56 -8.95 -10.96 -12.75
CA GLU A 56 -9.99 -10.07 -13.24
C GLU A 56 -10.25 -10.24 -14.74
N ARG A 57 -11.45 -9.82 -15.16
CA ARG A 57 -11.77 -9.73 -16.57
C ARG A 57 -11.02 -8.53 -17.17
N GLU A 58 -10.61 -8.63 -18.43
CA GLU A 58 -9.81 -7.61 -19.14
C GLU A 58 -10.29 -6.15 -19.00
N ALA A 59 -11.58 -5.94 -18.73
CA ALA A 59 -12.16 -4.60 -18.56
C ALA A 59 -12.20 -4.10 -17.10
N ALA A 60 -11.79 -4.92 -16.12
CA ALA A 60 -11.79 -4.50 -14.71
C ALA A 60 -10.50 -3.76 -14.36
N THR A 61 -10.57 -2.86 -13.39
CA THR A 61 -9.38 -2.28 -12.78
C THR A 61 -8.58 -3.37 -12.07
N GLU A 62 -7.28 -3.42 -12.30
CA GLU A 62 -6.40 -4.38 -11.63
C GLU A 62 -6.42 -4.16 -10.12
N THR A 63 -6.42 -5.26 -9.37
CA THR A 63 -6.30 -5.24 -7.92
C THR A 63 -4.86 -5.04 -7.48
N THR A 64 -4.67 -4.65 -6.23
CA THR A 64 -3.35 -4.53 -5.61
C THR A 64 -3.44 -4.89 -4.13
N VAL A 65 -2.29 -5.14 -3.50
CA VAL A 65 -2.23 -5.39 -2.06
C VAL A 65 -2.73 -4.18 -1.28
N LEU A 66 -3.50 -4.40 -0.21
CA LEU A 66 -4.01 -3.33 0.65
C LEU A 66 -2.88 -2.55 1.35
N GLY A 67 -1.75 -3.20 1.57
CA GLY A 67 -0.65 -2.61 2.32
C GLY A 67 -0.87 -2.62 3.85
N PRO A 68 0.18 -2.32 4.63
CA PRO A 68 0.16 -2.46 6.09
C PRO A 68 -0.63 -1.36 6.82
N PHE A 69 -1.04 -0.30 6.13
CA PHE A 69 -1.72 0.85 6.72
C PHE A 69 -3.23 0.88 6.48
N TYR A 70 -3.80 -0.19 5.90
CA TYR A 70 -5.22 -0.39 5.88
C TYR A 70 -5.72 -0.77 7.29
N VAL A 71 -6.73 -0.07 7.80
CA VAL A 71 -7.19 -0.21 9.20
C VAL A 71 -8.64 -0.72 9.27
N GLY A 72 -9.20 -1.18 8.16
CA GLY A 72 -10.54 -1.76 8.15
C GLY A 72 -11.67 -0.73 8.09
N GLU A 73 -12.83 -1.09 8.62
CA GLU A 73 -14.06 -0.32 8.44
C GLU A 73 -14.04 1.04 9.14
N HIS A 74 -14.37 2.08 8.38
CA HIS A 74 -14.52 3.44 8.88
C HIS A 74 -15.97 3.91 8.82
N LYS A 75 -16.26 4.93 9.62
CA LYS A 75 -17.53 5.64 9.57
C LYS A 75 -17.71 6.28 8.20
N VAL A 76 -18.93 6.16 7.65
CA VAL A 76 -19.28 6.78 6.37
C VAL A 76 -19.15 8.30 6.48
N THR A 77 -18.46 8.88 5.52
CA THR A 77 -18.13 10.30 5.43
C THR A 77 -18.96 10.93 4.29
N PRO A 78 -19.56 12.11 4.49
CA PRO A 78 -20.26 12.81 3.43
C PRO A 78 -19.36 13.19 2.26
N HIS A 79 -19.89 13.19 1.04
CA HIS A 79 -19.16 13.67 -0.14
C HIS A 79 -18.76 15.15 0.04
N GLY A 80 -17.62 15.51 -0.53
CA GLY A 80 -17.05 16.86 -0.46
C GLY A 80 -16.32 17.20 0.84
N THR A 81 -16.34 16.28 1.83
CA THR A 81 -15.56 16.46 3.06
C THR A 81 -14.07 16.61 2.76
N ASP A 82 -13.40 17.48 3.48
CA ASP A 82 -11.94 17.54 3.50
C ASP A 82 -11.43 16.55 4.56
N ILE A 83 -10.87 15.44 4.09
CA ILE A 83 -10.38 14.35 4.97
C ILE A 83 -8.99 14.62 5.53
N SER A 84 -8.36 15.74 5.13
CA SER A 84 -7.04 16.18 5.59
C SER A 84 -7.07 17.64 6.06
N ALA A 85 -8.22 18.10 6.59
CA ALA A 85 -8.41 19.51 6.95
C ALA A 85 -7.39 20.05 7.96
N ASN A 86 -6.87 19.19 8.83
CA ASN A 86 -5.93 19.53 9.89
C ASN A 86 -4.46 19.35 9.47
N LEU A 87 -4.20 19.04 8.19
CA LEU A 87 -2.86 18.84 7.68
C LEU A 87 -2.44 19.99 6.76
N ASP A 88 -1.16 20.26 6.77
CA ASP A 88 -0.53 21.12 5.77
C ASP A 88 -0.39 20.33 4.45
N GLY A 89 0.00 21.01 3.37
CA GLY A 89 0.20 20.40 2.07
C GLY A 89 -0.63 21.01 0.95
N GLU A 90 -0.31 20.66 -0.28
CA GLU A 90 -1.03 21.12 -1.47
C GLU A 90 -2.43 20.53 -1.53
N ARG A 91 -3.46 21.37 -1.66
CA ARG A 91 -4.85 20.91 -1.67
C ARG A 91 -5.20 20.21 -2.98
N MET A 92 -5.85 19.05 -2.85
CA MET A 92 -6.30 18.22 -3.95
C MET A 92 -7.81 17.96 -3.83
N PHE A 93 -8.49 17.98 -4.97
CA PHE A 93 -9.87 17.51 -5.10
C PHE A 93 -9.87 16.18 -5.87
N VAL A 94 -10.51 15.18 -5.29
CA VAL A 94 -10.66 13.86 -5.89
C VAL A 94 -12.11 13.59 -6.21
N GLN A 95 -12.37 13.23 -7.47
CA GLN A 95 -13.66 12.71 -7.91
C GLN A 95 -13.43 11.43 -8.69
N SER A 96 -14.20 10.39 -8.38
CA SER A 96 -14.12 9.11 -9.07
C SER A 96 -15.49 8.50 -9.26
N ARG A 97 -15.56 7.42 -10.04
CA ARG A 97 -16.78 6.71 -10.34
C ARG A 97 -16.53 5.20 -10.35
N VAL A 98 -17.41 4.47 -9.69
CA VAL A 98 -17.40 3.00 -9.69
C VAL A 98 -18.44 2.50 -10.69
N THR A 99 -18.00 1.61 -11.57
CA THR A 99 -18.86 0.99 -12.59
C THR A 99 -18.63 -0.52 -12.62
N ASP A 100 -19.58 -1.26 -13.18
CA ASP A 100 -19.31 -2.62 -13.61
C ASP A 100 -18.44 -2.63 -14.91
N ILE A 101 -18.05 -3.81 -15.34
CA ILE A 101 -17.23 -4.00 -16.55
C ILE A 101 -17.92 -3.55 -17.87
N SER A 102 -19.23 -3.31 -17.85
CA SER A 102 -19.96 -2.75 -18.98
C SER A 102 -20.02 -1.22 -18.98
N GLY A 103 -19.46 -0.58 -17.93
CA GLY A 103 -19.50 0.86 -17.72
C GLY A 103 -20.76 1.36 -17.02
N LYS A 104 -21.66 0.47 -16.56
CA LYS A 104 -22.85 0.83 -15.83
C LYS A 104 -22.48 1.28 -14.40
N PRO A 105 -23.01 2.44 -13.92
CA PRO A 105 -22.76 2.91 -12.57
C PRO A 105 -23.18 1.92 -11.49
N LEU A 106 -22.37 1.79 -10.45
CA LEU A 106 -22.66 1.02 -9.26
C LEU A 106 -22.96 1.97 -8.10
N ALA A 107 -24.23 2.09 -7.75
CA ALA A 107 -24.69 2.89 -6.61
C ALA A 107 -24.57 2.11 -5.29
N ASN A 108 -24.46 2.84 -4.17
CA ASN A 108 -24.39 2.29 -2.81
C ASN A 108 -23.20 1.35 -2.56
N VAL A 109 -22.10 1.52 -3.30
CA VAL A 109 -20.85 0.79 -3.09
C VAL A 109 -20.02 1.52 -2.04
N PRO A 110 -19.59 0.85 -0.95
CA PRO A 110 -18.62 1.43 -0.02
C PRO A 110 -17.24 1.50 -0.65
N VAL A 111 -16.60 2.67 -0.57
CA VAL A 111 -15.25 2.92 -1.04
C VAL A 111 -14.43 3.45 0.13
N ASP A 112 -13.46 2.67 0.57
CA ASP A 112 -12.46 3.13 1.53
C ASP A 112 -11.34 3.87 0.80
N VAL A 113 -10.91 4.98 1.38
CA VAL A 113 -9.83 5.81 0.85
C VAL A 113 -8.81 6.04 1.95
N TRP A 114 -7.51 5.88 1.64
CA TRP A 114 -6.43 6.26 2.56
C TRP A 114 -5.16 6.60 1.79
N HIS A 115 -4.36 7.50 2.35
CA HIS A 115 -3.07 7.88 1.79
C HIS A 115 -2.15 8.46 2.87
N ALA A 116 -0.86 8.61 2.55
CA ALA A 116 0.11 9.29 3.40
C ALA A 116 -0.12 10.81 3.40
N ASP A 117 0.29 11.48 4.46
CA ASP A 117 0.36 12.95 4.51
C ASP A 117 1.54 13.50 3.68
N ASP A 118 1.81 14.79 3.81
CA ASP A 118 2.88 15.51 3.11
C ASP A 118 4.29 15.18 3.62
N ASP A 119 4.41 14.56 4.79
CA ASP A 119 5.65 14.02 5.35
C ASP A 119 5.87 12.53 5.01
N GLY A 120 4.90 11.86 4.38
CA GLY A 120 4.95 10.44 4.00
C GLY A 120 4.49 9.47 5.09
N PHE A 121 3.80 9.94 6.12
CA PHE A 121 3.24 9.10 7.17
C PHE A 121 1.75 8.87 6.99
N TYR A 122 1.31 7.66 7.24
CA TYR A 122 -0.11 7.37 7.39
C TYR A 122 -0.57 7.73 8.82
N ASP A 123 -1.81 8.12 8.96
CA ASP A 123 -2.42 8.49 10.25
C ASP A 123 -2.22 7.39 11.31
N SER A 124 -2.40 6.12 10.94
CA SER A 124 -2.23 4.96 11.82
C SER A 124 -0.80 4.78 12.37
N GLN A 125 0.18 5.47 11.82
CA GLN A 125 1.56 5.50 12.32
C GLN A 125 1.77 6.58 13.38
N LYS A 126 0.82 7.51 13.55
CA LYS A 126 0.93 8.66 14.45
C LYS A 126 0.20 8.40 15.78
N PRO A 127 0.78 8.79 16.93
CA PRO A 127 0.09 8.67 18.23
C PRO A 127 -1.26 9.39 18.26
N ALA A 128 -1.39 10.50 17.54
CA ALA A 128 -2.62 11.30 17.44
C ALA A 128 -3.81 10.49 16.89
N TYR A 129 -3.59 9.42 16.12
CA TYR A 129 -4.66 8.58 15.60
C TYR A 129 -5.60 8.05 16.69
N ALA A 130 -5.07 7.69 17.85
CA ALA A 130 -5.84 7.15 18.96
C ALA A 130 -6.73 8.21 19.65
N THR A 131 -6.39 9.50 19.56
CA THR A 131 -7.06 10.59 20.27
C THR A 131 -7.85 11.52 19.36
N GLU A 132 -7.37 11.74 18.16
CA GLU A 132 -7.95 12.68 17.18
C GLU A 132 -8.74 11.98 16.07
N GLY A 133 -8.56 10.67 15.95
CA GLY A 133 -9.22 9.85 14.92
C GLY A 133 -8.50 9.89 13.56
N PRO A 134 -9.16 9.39 12.51
CA PRO A 134 -8.57 9.24 11.19
C PRO A 134 -8.32 10.58 10.50
N SER A 135 -7.19 10.66 9.78
CA SER A 135 -6.81 11.75 8.90
C SER A 135 -6.30 11.19 7.58
N SER A 136 -6.59 11.84 6.47
CA SER A 136 -6.31 11.32 5.11
C SER A 136 -6.90 9.92 4.87
N ARG A 137 -8.00 9.62 5.55
CA ARG A 137 -8.69 8.33 5.54
C ARG A 137 -10.20 8.53 5.72
N ALA A 138 -11.00 7.84 4.88
CA ALA A 138 -12.47 7.91 4.97
C ALA A 138 -13.12 6.73 4.25
N ARG A 139 -14.40 6.49 4.54
CA ARG A 139 -15.29 5.64 3.75
C ARG A 139 -16.37 6.51 3.11
N PHE A 140 -16.54 6.37 1.81
CA PHE A 140 -17.62 6.99 1.05
C PHE A 140 -18.59 5.93 0.54
N ILE A 141 -19.82 6.33 0.26
CA ILE A 141 -20.81 5.48 -0.42
C ILE A 141 -21.11 6.12 -1.77
N THR A 142 -20.98 5.39 -2.86
CA THR A 142 -21.26 5.92 -4.20
C THR A 142 -22.72 6.35 -4.34
N ASP A 143 -22.95 7.45 -5.05
CA ASP A 143 -24.28 7.95 -5.41
C ASP A 143 -24.95 7.12 -6.52
N THR A 144 -26.13 7.57 -6.99
CA THR A 144 -26.88 6.91 -8.06
C THR A 144 -26.14 6.83 -9.39
N ASP A 145 -25.17 7.72 -9.61
CA ASP A 145 -24.30 7.75 -10.79
C ASP A 145 -23.00 6.96 -10.57
N GLY A 146 -22.87 6.26 -9.45
CA GLY A 146 -21.64 5.55 -9.05
C GLY A 146 -20.50 6.47 -8.59
N LYS A 147 -20.76 7.76 -8.39
CA LYS A 147 -19.72 8.75 -8.07
C LYS A 147 -19.50 8.89 -6.57
N PHE A 148 -18.27 9.25 -6.22
CA PHE A 148 -17.90 9.79 -4.91
C PHE A 148 -16.82 10.85 -5.10
N PHE A 149 -16.73 11.80 -4.16
CA PHE A 149 -15.75 12.89 -4.24
C PHE A 149 -15.42 13.45 -2.85
N PHE A 150 -14.20 13.97 -2.71
CA PHE A 150 -13.70 14.53 -1.46
C PHE A 150 -12.57 15.52 -1.71
N ARG A 151 -12.20 16.26 -0.66
CA ARG A 151 -11.00 17.08 -0.63
C ARG A 151 -9.97 16.45 0.28
N THR A 152 -8.71 16.67 -0.05
CA THR A 152 -7.57 16.17 0.72
C THR A 152 -6.32 16.99 0.36
N ILE A 153 -5.16 16.52 0.75
CA ILE A 153 -3.86 17.01 0.30
C ILE A 153 -3.24 16.05 -0.71
N LEU A 154 -2.37 16.56 -1.56
CA LEU A 154 -1.55 15.74 -2.45
C LEU A 154 -0.60 14.90 -1.58
N PRO A 155 -0.66 13.55 -1.64
CA PRO A 155 0.27 12.72 -0.89
C PRO A 155 1.69 12.90 -1.43
N CYS A 156 2.70 12.71 -0.59
CA CYS A 156 4.08 12.67 -1.05
C CYS A 156 4.56 11.23 -1.27
N SER A 157 5.70 11.10 -1.93
CA SER A 157 6.45 9.84 -1.97
C SER A 157 7.08 9.59 -0.60
N TYR A 158 7.20 8.30 -0.22
CA TYR A 158 7.77 7.94 1.07
C TYR A 158 8.69 6.72 0.95
N PRO A 159 9.73 6.63 1.79
CA PRO A 159 10.63 5.49 1.76
C PRO A 159 10.01 4.27 2.45
N ILE A 160 10.24 3.08 1.88
CA ILE A 160 10.08 1.85 2.66
C ILE A 160 11.20 1.77 3.72
N PRO A 161 11.02 1.03 4.81
CA PRO A 161 12.06 0.85 5.81
C PRO A 161 13.35 0.28 5.20
N ILE A 162 14.48 0.95 5.45
CA ILE A 162 15.81 0.54 4.94
C ILE A 162 16.78 0.15 6.05
N ASP A 163 16.31 0.10 7.28
CA ASP A 163 17.07 -0.19 8.50
C ASP A 163 17.16 -1.69 8.82
N GLY A 164 16.89 -2.54 7.84
CA GLY A 164 16.90 -3.99 7.94
C GLY A 164 17.49 -4.67 6.70
N PRO A 165 17.55 -6.02 6.71
CA PRO A 165 18.15 -6.79 5.61
C PRO A 165 17.52 -6.52 4.24
N VAL A 166 16.21 -6.30 4.18
CA VAL A 166 15.52 -5.97 2.92
C VAL A 166 15.97 -4.61 2.38
N GLY A 167 16.20 -3.63 3.25
CA GLY A 167 16.78 -2.35 2.88
C GLY A 167 18.20 -2.48 2.33
N GLU A 168 19.04 -3.32 2.95
CA GLU A 168 20.37 -3.65 2.44
C GLU A 168 20.30 -4.23 1.03
N MET A 169 19.37 -5.16 0.77
CA MET A 169 19.15 -5.75 -0.55
C MET A 169 18.75 -4.71 -1.60
N ILE A 170 17.87 -3.76 -1.26
CA ILE A 170 17.49 -2.68 -2.17
C ILE A 170 18.69 -1.83 -2.56
N ILE A 171 19.50 -1.44 -1.58
CA ILE A 171 20.71 -0.63 -1.80
C ILE A 171 21.71 -1.39 -2.67
N GLN A 172 21.99 -2.65 -2.35
CA GLN A 172 22.93 -3.50 -3.10
C GLN A 172 22.48 -3.75 -4.54
N THR A 173 21.16 -3.85 -4.77
CA THR A 173 20.59 -3.99 -6.12
C THR A 173 20.43 -2.65 -6.85
N ARG A 174 20.95 -1.55 -6.28
CA ARG A 174 20.91 -0.19 -6.83
C ARG A 174 19.49 0.31 -7.13
N ARG A 175 18.51 -0.13 -6.35
CA ARG A 175 17.14 0.39 -6.36
C ARG A 175 17.01 1.45 -5.28
N HIS A 176 16.17 2.47 -5.52
CA HIS A 176 15.82 3.42 -4.47
C HIS A 176 14.67 2.89 -3.61
N ALA A 177 14.64 3.34 -2.35
CA ALA A 177 13.63 2.90 -1.39
C ALA A 177 12.28 3.63 -1.53
N MET A 178 12.22 4.72 -2.30
CA MET A 178 11.03 5.56 -2.39
C MET A 178 9.91 4.86 -3.16
N ARG A 179 8.72 4.83 -2.55
CA ARG A 179 7.47 4.53 -3.24
C ARG A 179 6.90 5.80 -3.87
N PRO A 180 6.29 5.76 -5.06
CA PRO A 180 5.63 6.91 -5.64
C PRO A 180 4.47 7.37 -4.73
N ALA A 181 4.16 8.66 -4.77
CA ALA A 181 2.97 9.21 -4.14
C ALA A 181 1.71 8.51 -4.69
N HIS A 182 0.81 8.10 -3.81
CA HIS A 182 -0.40 7.37 -4.21
C HIS A 182 -1.54 7.52 -3.21
N VAL A 183 -2.75 7.34 -3.72
CA VAL A 183 -3.98 7.21 -2.93
C VAL A 183 -4.50 5.80 -3.13
N HIS A 184 -4.86 5.14 -2.04
CA HIS A 184 -5.54 3.85 -2.07
C HIS A 184 -7.05 4.01 -2.17
N PHE A 185 -7.63 3.10 -2.91
CA PHE A 185 -9.08 2.92 -3.00
C PHE A 185 -9.43 1.44 -2.79
#